data_8a1f00ae40317e7e71f3bf9240336252
#
_entry.id   8a1f00ae40317e7e71f3bf9240336252
#
_cell.length_a   1.000
_cell.length_b   1.000
_cell.length_c   1.000
_cell.angle_alpha   90.00
_cell.angle_beta   90.00
_cell.angle_gamma   90.00
#
_symmetry.space_group_name_H-M   'P 1'
#
loop_
_entity.id
_entity.type
_entity.pdbx_description
1 polymer ?
#
loop_
_entity_poly.entity_id
_entity_poly.type
_entity_poly.pdbx_seq_one_letter_code
_entity_poly.pdbx_strand_id
1 'polypeptide(L)'
;MTVEGIRGSSDRSVLVLTSLAGGPKHGYALIKDIEGFAGLRLGPGTLYGCIAKLEKAGLVEALPSEDRRHPYRITASGLEAVKERLAESARIAEIGLRRVAGAML
;
A
#
# COMPACT_ATOMS: atom_id res chain seq x y z
N MET A 1 16.26 2.29 -16.46
CA MET A 1 15.03 2.07 -15.69
C MET A 1 14.44 3.41 -15.27
N THR A 2 13.19 3.64 -15.59
CA THR A 2 12.51 4.88 -15.24
C THR A 2 11.92 4.78 -13.83
N VAL A 3 11.51 5.91 -13.26
CA VAL A 3 10.80 5.93 -11.97
C VAL A 3 9.54 5.08 -12.06
N GLU A 4 8.85 5.07 -13.19
CA GLU A 4 7.67 4.25 -13.42
C GLU A 4 7.98 2.76 -13.38
N GLY A 5 9.16 2.34 -13.82
CA GLY A 5 9.59 0.96 -13.73
C GLY A 5 9.83 0.49 -12.31
N ILE A 6 10.09 1.42 -11.37
CA ILE A 6 10.26 1.12 -9.96
C ILE A 6 8.90 1.02 -9.26
N ARG A 7 7.89 1.73 -9.76
CA ARG A 7 6.53 1.71 -9.24
C ARG A 7 5.67 0.73 -10.01
N GLY A 8 5.64 -0.51 -9.59
CA GLY A 8 4.81 -1.52 -10.18
C GLY A 8 3.49 -1.70 -9.42
N SER A 9 2.67 -2.65 -9.88
CA SER A 9 1.40 -2.99 -9.24
C SER A 9 1.61 -3.43 -7.78
N SER A 10 2.77 -4.02 -7.45
CA SER A 10 3.11 -4.41 -6.09
C SER A 10 3.25 -3.20 -5.16
N ASP A 11 3.67 -2.05 -5.68
CA ASP A 11 3.77 -0.84 -4.88
C ASP A 11 2.40 -0.33 -4.47
N ARG A 12 1.41 -0.43 -5.35
CA ARG A 12 0.03 -0.05 -5.02
C ARG A 12 -0.54 -0.93 -3.92
N SER A 13 -0.27 -2.23 -3.98
CA SER A 13 -0.67 -3.16 -2.93
C SER A 13 -0.04 -2.80 -1.60
N VAL A 14 1.24 -2.46 -1.59
CA VAL A 14 1.94 -2.02 -0.38
C VAL A 14 1.31 -0.74 0.18
N LEU A 15 0.97 0.21 -0.69
CA LEU A 15 0.33 1.46 -0.26
C LEU A 15 -1.03 1.21 0.38
N VAL A 16 -1.85 0.36 -0.22
CA VAL A 16 -3.17 0.02 0.33
C VAL A 16 -3.04 -0.70 1.67
N LEU A 17 -2.16 -1.69 1.74
CA LEU A 17 -1.93 -2.44 2.98
C LEU A 17 -1.36 -1.54 4.08
N THR A 18 -0.44 -0.64 3.73
CA THR A 18 0.13 0.32 4.68
C THR A 18 -0.95 1.22 5.25
N SER A 19 -1.83 1.74 4.39
CA SER A 19 -2.94 2.57 4.85
C SER A 19 -3.86 1.82 5.81
N LEU A 20 -4.22 0.58 5.46
CA LEU A 20 -5.11 -0.24 6.28
C LEU A 20 -4.45 -0.74 7.57
N ALA A 21 -3.13 -0.79 7.62
CA ALA A 21 -2.41 -1.13 8.85
C ALA A 21 -2.67 -0.10 9.95
N GLY A 22 -3.03 1.13 9.58
CA GLY A 22 -3.41 2.18 10.52
C GLY A 22 -4.85 2.08 11.03
N GLY A 23 -5.65 1.19 10.47
CA GLY A 23 -7.03 0.97 10.86
C GLY A 23 -7.95 0.81 9.66
N PRO A 24 -9.15 0.25 9.87
CA PRO A 24 -10.12 0.08 8.78
C PRO A 24 -10.51 1.41 8.14
N LYS A 25 -10.74 1.40 6.83
CA LYS A 25 -11.11 2.61 6.07
C LYS A 25 -12.02 2.26 4.91
N HIS A 26 -12.91 3.18 4.58
CA HIS A 26 -13.64 3.18 3.31
C HIS A 26 -12.71 3.59 2.16
N GLY A 27 -13.10 3.27 0.93
CA GLY A 27 -12.26 3.54 -0.25
C GLY A 27 -11.83 5.00 -0.38
N TYR A 28 -12.73 5.95 -0.12
CA TYR A 28 -12.38 7.37 -0.21
C TYR A 28 -11.31 7.77 0.81
N ALA A 29 -11.44 7.26 2.04
CA ALA A 29 -10.44 7.53 3.08
C ALA A 29 -9.09 6.92 2.73
N LEU A 30 -9.09 5.74 2.08
CA LEU A 30 -7.87 5.12 1.56
C LEU A 30 -7.18 6.02 0.54
N ILE A 31 -7.94 6.53 -0.42
CA ILE A 31 -7.39 7.43 -1.46
C ILE A 31 -6.74 8.64 -0.82
N LYS A 32 -7.42 9.26 0.15
CA LYS A 32 -6.92 10.44 0.83
C LYS A 32 -5.68 10.16 1.68
N ASP A 33 -5.71 9.05 2.40
CA ASP A 33 -4.57 8.68 3.25
C ASP A 33 -3.32 8.39 2.42
N ILE A 34 -3.46 7.63 1.35
CA ILE A 34 -2.34 7.30 0.45
C ILE A 34 -1.78 8.56 -0.20
N GLU A 35 -2.66 9.46 -0.65
CA GLU A 35 -2.22 10.74 -1.21
C GLU A 35 -1.40 11.52 -0.18
N GLY A 36 -1.82 11.48 1.08
CA GLY A 36 -1.15 12.19 2.17
C GLY A 36 0.26 11.70 2.45
N PHE A 37 0.47 10.37 2.52
CA PHE A 37 1.80 9.85 2.88
C PHE A 37 2.67 9.49 1.68
N ALA A 38 2.08 9.19 0.53
CA ALA A 38 2.83 8.77 -0.66
C ALA A 38 2.88 9.83 -1.76
N GLY A 39 2.05 10.87 -1.67
CA GLY A 39 1.96 11.88 -2.71
C GLY A 39 1.40 11.37 -4.02
N LEU A 40 0.73 10.20 -3.99
CA LEU A 40 0.17 9.57 -5.17
C LEU A 40 -1.35 9.48 -5.04
N ARG A 41 -2.07 10.04 -6.00
CA ARG A 41 -3.52 9.94 -6.03
C ARG A 41 -3.95 8.76 -6.88
N LEU A 42 -4.55 7.77 -6.23
CA LEU A 42 -5.13 6.62 -6.93
C LEU A 42 -6.56 6.95 -7.36
N GLY A 43 -6.90 6.60 -8.60
CA GLY A 43 -8.28 6.67 -9.04
C GLY A 43 -9.11 5.56 -8.41
N PRO A 44 -10.45 5.74 -8.31
CA PRO A 44 -11.31 4.72 -7.71
C PRO A 44 -11.20 3.35 -8.38
N GLY A 45 -11.15 3.30 -9.70
CA GLY A 45 -11.02 2.04 -10.44
C GLY A 45 -9.74 1.30 -10.10
N THR A 46 -8.63 2.02 -10.03
CA THR A 46 -7.32 1.45 -9.67
C THR A 46 -7.34 0.95 -8.22
N LEU A 47 -7.89 1.74 -7.32
CA LEU A 47 -7.99 1.37 -5.90
C LEU A 47 -8.82 0.10 -5.72
N TYR A 48 -10.04 0.08 -6.25
CA TYR A 48 -10.92 -1.08 -6.07
C TYR A 48 -10.42 -2.33 -6.79
N GLY A 49 -9.74 -2.16 -7.93
CA GLY A 49 -9.07 -3.27 -8.59
C GLY A 49 -7.96 -3.87 -7.72
N CYS A 50 -7.20 -3.02 -7.06
CA CYS A 50 -6.16 -3.45 -6.13
C CYS A 50 -6.77 -4.16 -4.91
N ILE A 51 -7.81 -3.58 -4.32
CA ILE A 51 -8.51 -4.17 -3.18
C ILE A 51 -9.05 -5.55 -3.54
N ALA A 52 -9.65 -5.72 -4.72
CA ALA A 52 -10.19 -7.00 -5.15
C ALA A 52 -9.10 -8.08 -5.21
N LYS A 53 -7.92 -7.74 -5.72
CA LYS A 53 -6.79 -8.66 -5.75
C LYS A 53 -6.31 -9.03 -4.34
N LEU A 54 -6.26 -8.05 -3.45
CA LEU A 54 -5.85 -8.26 -2.07
C LEU A 54 -6.87 -9.11 -1.30
N GLU A 55 -8.16 -8.89 -1.53
CA GLU A 55 -9.22 -9.73 -0.95
C GLU A 55 -9.08 -11.17 -1.42
N LYS A 56 -8.88 -11.37 -2.70
CA LYS A 56 -8.71 -12.70 -3.28
C LYS A 56 -7.49 -13.41 -2.70
N ALA A 57 -6.45 -12.67 -2.39
CA ALA A 57 -5.24 -13.21 -1.77
C ALA A 57 -5.38 -13.40 -0.25
N GLY A 58 -6.50 -12.99 0.34
CA GLY A 58 -6.72 -13.12 1.78
C GLY A 58 -5.99 -12.09 2.63
N LEU A 59 -5.53 -11.00 2.04
CA LEU A 59 -4.75 -9.98 2.75
C LEU A 59 -5.59 -8.82 3.27
N VAL A 60 -6.78 -8.66 2.70
CA VAL A 60 -7.76 -7.63 3.05
C VAL A 60 -9.14 -8.27 3.08
N GLU A 61 -10.03 -7.76 3.92
CA GLU A 61 -11.42 -8.19 3.95
C GLU A 61 -12.35 -6.99 4.06
N ALA A 62 -13.53 -7.11 3.45
CA ALA A 62 -14.59 -6.12 3.60
C ALA A 62 -15.31 -6.37 4.92
N LEU A 63 -15.54 -5.32 5.68
CA LEU A 63 -16.31 -5.41 6.93
C LEU A 63 -17.80 -5.21 6.63
N PRO A 64 -18.69 -5.83 7.41
CA PRO A 64 -20.13 -5.62 7.25
C PRO A 64 -20.49 -4.15 7.42
N SER A 65 -21.44 -3.68 6.62
CA SER A 65 -21.95 -2.32 6.71
C SER A 65 -23.41 -2.31 6.29
N GLU A 66 -24.22 -1.48 6.91
CA GLU A 66 -25.62 -1.27 6.52
C GLU A 66 -25.70 -0.47 5.21
N ASP A 67 -24.64 0.23 4.88
CA ASP A 67 -24.49 1.06 3.70
C ASP A 67 -23.77 0.26 2.61
N ARG A 68 -23.90 0.69 1.34
CA ARG A 68 -23.15 0.10 0.22
C ARG A 68 -21.66 0.35 0.31
N ARG A 69 -21.24 1.28 1.16
CA ARG A 69 -19.84 1.60 1.41
C ARG A 69 -19.31 0.72 2.51
N HIS A 70 -18.58 -0.30 2.13
CA HIS A 70 -17.93 -1.17 3.11
C HIS A 70 -16.58 -0.59 3.51
N PRO A 71 -16.29 -0.55 4.81
CA PRO A 71 -14.91 -0.34 5.22
C PRO A 71 -14.13 -1.62 4.98
N TYR A 72 -12.86 -1.48 4.72
CA TYR A 72 -11.94 -2.60 4.51
C TYR A 72 -10.97 -2.68 5.67
N ARG A 73 -10.57 -3.90 5.99
CA ARG A 73 -9.63 -4.17 7.08
C ARG A 73 -8.52 -5.06 6.57
N ILE A 74 -7.29 -4.79 7.01
CA ILE A 74 -6.17 -5.67 6.75
C ILE A 74 -6.30 -6.92 7.61
N THR A 75 -6.00 -8.09 7.05
CA THR A 75 -6.01 -9.36 7.79
C THR A 75 -4.67 -9.58 8.49
N ALA A 76 -4.59 -10.60 9.36
CA ALA A 76 -3.32 -10.99 9.96
C ALA A 76 -2.29 -11.34 8.90
N SER A 77 -2.71 -12.07 7.85
CA SER A 77 -1.83 -12.39 6.71
C SER A 77 -1.38 -11.12 5.98
N GLY A 78 -2.27 -10.14 5.85
CA GLY A 78 -1.94 -8.86 5.22
C GLY A 78 -0.89 -8.09 6.03
N LEU A 79 -1.03 -8.09 7.36
CA LEU A 79 -0.05 -7.45 8.25
C LEU A 79 1.34 -8.09 8.10
N GLU A 80 1.41 -9.42 8.09
CA GLU A 80 2.67 -10.12 7.90
C GLU A 80 3.29 -9.80 6.54
N ALA A 81 2.48 -9.84 5.49
CA ALA A 81 2.96 -9.58 4.13
C ALA A 81 3.51 -8.16 3.99
N VAL A 82 2.81 -7.14 4.47
CA VAL A 82 3.25 -5.76 4.35
C VAL A 82 4.45 -5.47 5.25
N LYS A 83 4.50 -6.09 6.44
CA LYS A 83 5.64 -5.95 7.34
C LYS A 83 6.92 -6.42 6.67
N GLU A 84 6.90 -7.58 6.01
CA GLU A 84 8.06 -8.11 5.30
C GLU A 84 8.50 -7.20 4.16
N ARG A 85 7.53 -6.71 3.38
CA ARG A 85 7.82 -5.82 2.25
C ARG A 85 8.39 -4.49 2.71
N LEU A 86 7.86 -3.92 3.79
CA LEU A 86 8.34 -2.65 4.33
C LEU A 86 9.73 -2.80 4.95
N ALA A 87 9.99 -3.90 5.65
CA ALA A 87 11.31 -4.17 6.22
C ALA A 87 12.36 -4.32 5.11
N GLU A 88 12.02 -5.00 4.03
CA GLU A 88 12.90 -5.13 2.87
C GLU A 88 13.18 -3.78 2.23
N SER A 89 12.13 -2.98 2.01
CA SER A 89 12.26 -1.64 1.45
C SER A 89 13.12 -0.74 2.33
N ALA A 90 12.97 -0.83 3.63
CA ALA A 90 13.76 -0.06 4.58
C ALA A 90 15.25 -0.41 4.49
N ARG A 91 15.57 -1.71 4.38
CA ARG A 91 16.96 -2.15 4.22
C ARG A 91 17.57 -1.63 2.93
N ILE A 92 16.82 -1.74 1.83
CA ILE A 92 17.28 -1.27 0.53
C ILE A 92 17.48 0.25 0.55
N ALA A 93 16.54 0.98 1.14
CA ALA A 93 16.62 2.43 1.25
C ALA A 93 17.85 2.85 2.06
N GLU A 94 18.11 2.20 3.18
CA GLU A 94 19.26 2.50 4.03
C GLU A 94 20.58 2.31 3.28
N ILE A 95 20.73 1.16 2.63
CA ILE A 95 21.95 0.85 1.88
C ILE A 95 22.08 1.80 0.67
N GLY A 96 20.98 1.99 -0.05
CA GLY A 96 20.97 2.83 -1.25
C GLY A 96 21.32 4.27 -0.96
N LEU A 97 20.73 4.84 0.09
CA LEU A 97 21.00 6.23 0.46
C LEU A 97 22.46 6.46 0.87
N ARG A 98 23.07 5.50 1.57
CA ARG A 98 24.49 5.58 1.91
C ARG A 98 25.37 5.55 0.66
N ARG A 99 25.04 4.67 -0.29
CA ARG A 99 25.81 4.55 -1.55
C ARG A 99 25.65 5.77 -2.43
N VAL A 100 24.44 6.32 -2.51
CA VAL A 100 24.17 7.55 -3.25
C VAL A 100 24.97 8.71 -2.66
N ALA A 101 24.97 8.86 -1.33
CA ALA A 101 25.72 9.91 -0.66
C ALA A 101 27.22 9.79 -0.96
N GLY A 102 27.78 8.58 -0.92
CA GLY A 102 29.18 8.33 -1.26
C GLY A 102 29.51 8.67 -2.71
N ALA A 103 28.59 8.36 -3.63
CA ALA A 103 28.81 8.63 -5.04
C ALA A 103 28.72 10.11 -5.39
N MET A 104 28.06 10.91 -4.55
CA MET A 104 27.87 12.35 -4.77
C MET A 104 28.99 13.22 -4.17
N LEU A 105 29.92 12.62 -3.45
CA LEU A 105 31.05 13.33 -2.85
C LEU A 105 32.16 13.67 -3.87
#